data_4513c10ac8f68ea4a2510de3bea61009
#
_entry.id   4513c10ac8f68ea4a2510de3bea61009
#
_cell.length_a   1.000
_cell.length_b   1.000
_cell.length_c   1.000
_cell.angle_alpha   90.00
_cell.angle_beta   90.00
_cell.angle_gamma   90.00
#
_symmetry.space_group_name_H-M   'P 1'
#
loop_
_entity.id
_entity.type
_entity.pdbx_description
1 polymer ?
#
loop_
_entity_poly.entity_id
_entity_poly.type
_entity_poly.pdbx_seq_one_letter_code
_entity_poly.pdbx_strand_id
1 'polypeptide(L)'
;IAPFTAPFKLAFVAAIFLNVPVLLYHVWAFIAPGLYQREKRIALPLLMSSVMLFYIGVAFAYFLVFPVMFGFMSRILPEGVTYAPDISRYLDVVLGLFVSFGFTFEIPVATVLLVLMGVTSTAALAEKRPWIIVCCFIVAAVLTPPDALSQLMLAAPMCLLFEAGIFFSRFVERRDDAAV
;
A
#
# COMPACT_ATOMS: atom_id res chain seq x y z
N ILE A 1 -2.87 0.08 31.90
CA ILE A 1 -3.46 -0.78 30.85
C ILE A 1 -2.56 -0.80 29.61
N ALA A 2 -1.91 0.29 29.25
CA ALA A 2 -1.03 0.41 28.06
C ALA A 2 0.08 -0.66 27.95
N PRO A 3 0.86 -1.00 29.00
CA PRO A 3 1.91 -2.00 28.91
C PRO A 3 1.39 -3.42 28.60
N PHE A 4 0.12 -3.69 28.92
CA PHE A 4 -0.50 -4.99 28.67
C PHE A 4 -1.07 -5.08 27.23
N THR A 5 -1.62 -4.00 26.69
CA THR A 5 -2.22 -4.00 25.34
C THR A 5 -1.18 -3.95 24.22
N ALA A 6 0.00 -3.36 24.47
CA ALA A 6 1.06 -3.22 23.47
C ALA A 6 1.55 -4.56 22.89
N PRO A 7 1.89 -5.58 23.71
CA PRO A 7 2.32 -6.88 23.18
C PRO A 7 1.21 -7.61 22.41
N PHE A 8 -0.06 -7.45 22.79
CA PHE A 8 -1.18 -8.04 22.05
C PHE A 8 -1.34 -7.41 20.67
N LYS A 9 -1.26 -6.06 20.57
CA LYS A 9 -1.29 -5.35 19.28
C LYS A 9 -0.15 -5.80 18.39
N LEU A 10 1.06 -5.87 18.94
CA LEU A 10 2.24 -6.30 18.19
C LEU A 10 2.08 -7.73 17.68
N ALA A 11 1.65 -8.66 18.54
CA ALA A 11 1.42 -10.06 18.18
C ALA A 11 0.33 -10.19 17.10
N PHE A 12 -0.75 -9.42 17.21
CA PHE A 12 -1.85 -9.43 16.25
C PHE A 12 -1.40 -8.93 14.86
N VAL A 13 -0.68 -7.81 14.81
CA VAL A 13 -0.18 -7.27 13.54
C VAL A 13 0.90 -8.17 12.96
N ALA A 14 1.80 -8.73 13.78
CA ALA A 14 2.78 -9.71 13.32
C ALA A 14 2.11 -10.97 12.74
N ALA A 15 1.04 -11.46 13.38
CA ALA A 15 0.26 -12.58 12.86
C ALA A 15 -0.40 -12.25 11.51
N ILE A 16 -0.94 -11.02 11.33
CA ILE A 16 -1.45 -10.57 10.03
C ILE A 16 -0.34 -10.60 8.98
N PHE A 17 0.82 -10.00 9.26
CA PHE A 17 1.93 -9.92 8.31
C PHE A 17 2.46 -11.29 7.89
N LEU A 18 2.55 -12.24 8.81
CA LEU A 18 2.92 -13.62 8.50
C LEU A 18 1.87 -14.33 7.64
N ASN A 19 0.60 -13.96 7.78
CA ASN A 19 -0.51 -14.54 7.03
C ASN A 19 -0.85 -13.79 5.73
N VAL A 20 -0.19 -12.68 5.42
CA VAL A 20 -0.43 -11.92 4.18
C VAL A 20 -0.40 -12.80 2.93
N PRO A 21 0.58 -13.70 2.73
CA PRO A 21 0.57 -14.57 1.55
C PRO A 21 -0.70 -15.43 1.45
N VAL A 22 -1.19 -15.93 2.59
CA VAL A 22 -2.41 -16.75 2.64
C VAL A 22 -3.65 -15.90 2.40
N LEU A 23 -3.70 -14.69 2.99
CA LEU A 23 -4.80 -13.73 2.78
C LEU A 23 -4.88 -13.31 1.31
N LEU A 24 -3.76 -12.93 0.70
CA LEU A 24 -3.70 -12.57 -0.71
C LEU A 24 -4.07 -13.76 -1.60
N TYR A 25 -3.62 -14.96 -1.29
CA TYR A 25 -4.03 -16.17 -1.99
C TYR A 25 -5.55 -16.35 -1.99
N HIS A 26 -6.23 -16.17 -0.85
CA HIS A 26 -7.69 -16.29 -0.77
C HIS A 26 -8.41 -15.19 -1.55
N VAL A 27 -7.91 -13.95 -1.50
CA VAL A 27 -8.42 -12.86 -2.33
C VAL A 27 -8.29 -13.21 -3.81
N TRP A 28 -7.13 -13.71 -4.22
CA TRP A 28 -6.89 -14.14 -5.59
C TRP A 28 -7.73 -15.35 -6.01
N ALA A 29 -7.91 -16.32 -5.12
CA ALA A 29 -8.78 -17.48 -5.38
C ALA A 29 -10.24 -17.07 -5.58
N PHE A 30 -10.68 -16.01 -4.91
CA PHE A 30 -12.02 -15.43 -5.11
C PHE A 30 -12.14 -14.68 -6.44
N ILE A 31 -11.07 -14.00 -6.87
CA ILE A 31 -11.05 -13.19 -8.09
C ILE A 31 -10.80 -14.08 -9.35
N ALA A 32 -10.03 -15.14 -9.21
CA ALA A 32 -9.64 -16.04 -10.31
C ALA A 32 -10.81 -16.57 -11.18
N PRO A 33 -12.00 -16.90 -10.64
CA PRO A 33 -13.16 -17.26 -11.46
C PRO A 33 -13.64 -16.16 -12.39
N GLY A 34 -13.41 -14.89 -12.04
CA GLY A 34 -13.78 -13.72 -12.85
C GLY A 34 -12.82 -13.42 -14.00
N LEU A 35 -11.64 -14.06 -14.03
CA LEU A 35 -10.67 -13.89 -15.12
C LEU A 35 -11.00 -14.82 -16.30
N TYR A 36 -10.79 -14.33 -17.53
CA TYR A 36 -10.87 -15.15 -18.72
C TYR A 36 -9.84 -16.30 -18.67
N GLN A 37 -10.12 -17.41 -19.35
CA GLN A 37 -9.28 -18.62 -19.27
C GLN A 37 -7.81 -18.39 -19.72
N ARG A 38 -7.57 -17.43 -20.61
CA ARG A 38 -6.23 -17.03 -21.06
C ARG A 38 -5.44 -16.28 -19.99
N GLU A 39 -6.13 -15.54 -19.15
CA GLU A 39 -5.55 -14.66 -18.13
C GLU A 39 -5.20 -15.43 -16.85
N LYS A 40 -5.76 -16.61 -16.64
CA LYS A 40 -5.43 -17.48 -15.48
C LYS A 40 -3.93 -17.82 -15.39
N ARG A 41 -3.21 -17.80 -16.51
CA ARG A 41 -1.75 -17.99 -16.52
C ARG A 41 -0.99 -16.81 -15.88
N ILE A 42 -1.59 -15.63 -15.90
CA ILE A 42 -0.99 -14.41 -15.34
C ILE A 42 -1.34 -14.29 -13.84
N ALA A 43 -2.37 -14.99 -13.38
CA ALA A 43 -2.82 -14.91 -11.98
C ALA A 43 -1.73 -15.33 -10.98
N LEU A 44 -0.97 -16.39 -11.24
CA LEU A 44 0.08 -16.84 -10.33
C LEU A 44 1.27 -15.86 -10.25
N PRO A 45 1.86 -15.40 -11.37
CA PRO A 45 2.89 -14.34 -11.31
C PRO A 45 2.40 -13.07 -10.64
N LEU A 46 1.15 -12.69 -10.86
CA LEU A 46 0.57 -11.49 -10.28
C LEU A 46 0.35 -11.64 -8.76
N LEU A 47 -0.07 -12.82 -8.30
CA LEU A 47 -0.13 -13.16 -6.88
C LEU A 47 1.26 -13.08 -6.23
N MET A 48 2.28 -13.66 -6.88
CA MET A 48 3.65 -13.60 -6.36
C MET A 48 4.17 -12.15 -6.28
N SER A 49 3.88 -11.34 -7.30
CA SER A 49 4.24 -9.92 -7.28
C SER A 49 3.49 -9.15 -6.19
N SER A 50 2.21 -9.45 -5.93
CA SER A 50 1.41 -8.89 -4.85
C SER A 50 2.06 -9.17 -3.49
N VAL A 51 2.35 -10.43 -3.17
CA VAL A 51 3.03 -10.78 -1.92
C VAL A 51 4.38 -10.06 -1.78
N MET A 52 5.17 -9.99 -2.86
CA MET A 52 6.46 -9.28 -2.83
C MET A 52 6.27 -7.78 -2.63
N LEU A 53 5.33 -7.15 -3.33
CA LEU A 53 5.06 -5.72 -3.21
C LEU A 53 4.59 -5.35 -1.81
N PHE A 54 3.76 -6.17 -1.19
CA PHE A 54 3.34 -5.93 0.19
C PHE A 54 4.54 -5.83 1.13
N TYR A 55 5.45 -6.82 1.09
CA TYR A 55 6.64 -6.80 1.94
C TYR A 55 7.63 -5.68 1.57
N ILE A 56 7.74 -5.33 0.30
CA ILE A 56 8.50 -4.16 -0.16
C ILE A 56 7.88 -2.88 0.41
N GLY A 57 6.55 -2.76 0.45
CA GLY A 57 5.85 -1.63 1.06
C GLY A 57 6.14 -1.49 2.55
N VAL A 58 6.13 -2.59 3.29
CA VAL A 58 6.50 -2.62 4.71
C VAL A 58 7.97 -2.23 4.91
N ALA A 59 8.87 -2.76 4.08
CA ALA A 59 10.29 -2.41 4.11
C ALA A 59 10.52 -0.92 3.75
N PHE A 60 9.80 -0.39 2.77
CA PHE A 60 9.83 1.02 2.41
C PHE A 60 9.41 1.91 3.59
N ALA A 61 8.34 1.56 4.29
CA ALA A 61 7.92 2.25 5.49
C ALA A 61 9.03 2.25 6.55
N TYR A 62 9.66 1.10 6.79
CA TYR A 62 10.70 0.95 7.79
C TYR A 62 11.99 1.71 7.47
N PHE A 63 12.51 1.58 6.25
CA PHE A 63 13.81 2.13 5.89
C PHE A 63 13.77 3.58 5.43
N LEU A 64 12.66 4.04 4.86
CA LEU A 64 12.55 5.38 4.31
C LEU A 64 11.63 6.28 5.13
N VAL A 65 10.38 5.85 5.36
CA VAL A 65 9.35 6.72 5.96
C VAL A 65 9.67 6.99 7.43
N PHE A 66 10.01 5.95 8.18
CA PHE A 66 10.34 6.10 9.60
C PHE A 66 11.48 7.07 9.88
N PRO A 67 12.69 6.88 9.30
CA PRO A 67 13.81 7.78 9.58
C PRO A 67 13.49 9.23 9.23
N VAL A 68 12.77 9.48 8.13
CA VAL A 68 12.42 10.83 7.71
C VAL A 68 11.39 11.44 8.65
N MET A 69 10.33 10.69 9.01
CA MET A 69 9.27 11.16 9.90
C MET A 69 9.80 11.49 11.30
N PHE A 70 10.56 10.56 11.91
CA PHE A 70 11.12 10.78 13.23
C PHE A 70 12.24 11.83 13.24
N GLY A 71 13.07 11.88 12.19
CA GLY A 71 14.08 12.91 12.01
C GLY A 71 13.48 14.31 11.86
N PHE A 72 12.32 14.43 11.22
CA PHE A 72 11.58 15.67 11.12
C PHE A 72 10.97 16.07 12.48
N MET A 73 10.32 15.13 13.17
CA MET A 73 9.75 15.40 14.49
C MET A 73 10.80 15.85 15.50
N SER A 74 11.99 15.25 15.48
CA SER A 74 13.07 15.64 16.38
C SER A 74 13.62 17.06 16.12
N ARG A 75 13.50 17.56 14.89
CA ARG A 75 13.97 18.92 14.51
C ARG A 75 12.98 20.03 14.84
N ILE A 76 11.69 19.72 14.95
CA ILE A 76 10.64 20.71 15.26
C ILE A 76 10.49 20.95 16.75
N LEU A 77 11.02 20.05 17.58
CA LEU A 77 10.94 20.20 19.04
C LEU A 77 11.75 21.43 19.51
N PRO A 78 11.14 22.31 20.33
CA PRO A 78 11.85 23.41 20.93
C PRO A 78 13.00 22.93 21.83
N GLU A 79 14.06 23.73 21.96
CA GLU A 79 15.17 23.45 22.87
C GLU A 79 14.67 23.22 24.29
N GLY A 80 15.07 22.10 24.89
CA GLY A 80 14.69 21.74 26.27
C GLY A 80 13.48 20.83 26.41
N VAL A 81 12.81 20.44 25.31
CA VAL A 81 11.72 19.45 25.32
C VAL A 81 12.25 18.08 24.92
N THR A 82 12.15 17.10 25.82
CA THR A 82 12.52 15.72 25.53
C THR A 82 11.33 15.01 24.88
N TYR A 83 11.53 14.49 23.67
CA TYR A 83 10.54 13.66 22.99
C TYR A 83 10.48 12.30 23.66
N ALA A 84 9.50 12.08 24.52
CA ALA A 84 9.24 10.80 25.17
C ALA A 84 7.81 10.35 24.83
N PRO A 85 7.58 9.79 23.61
CA PRO A 85 6.27 9.29 23.25
C PRO A 85 5.88 8.10 24.12
N ASP A 86 4.60 8.00 24.46
CA ASP A 86 4.04 6.79 25.08
C ASP A 86 4.23 5.60 24.13
N ILE A 87 4.74 4.50 24.65
CA ILE A 87 5.01 3.23 23.91
C ILE A 87 3.78 2.81 23.11
N SER A 88 2.59 2.94 23.68
CA SER A 88 1.35 2.55 22.97
C SER A 88 1.08 3.42 21.75
N ARG A 89 1.23 4.74 21.87
CA ARG A 89 1.04 5.66 20.74
C ARG A 89 2.11 5.47 19.67
N TYR A 90 3.35 5.24 20.10
CA TYR A 90 4.43 4.94 19.18
C TYR A 90 4.12 3.68 18.36
N LEU A 91 3.73 2.59 19.03
CA LEU A 91 3.34 1.35 18.35
C LEU A 91 2.14 1.53 17.42
N ASP A 92 1.14 2.30 17.80
CA ASP A 92 -0.03 2.55 16.95
C ASP A 92 0.37 3.24 15.64
N VAL A 93 1.23 4.24 15.70
CA VAL A 93 1.75 4.94 14.51
C VAL A 93 2.59 3.99 13.65
N VAL A 94 3.51 3.25 14.27
CA VAL A 94 4.41 2.31 13.58
C VAL A 94 3.62 1.22 12.84
N LEU A 95 2.74 0.55 13.56
CA LEU A 95 1.95 -0.55 13.01
C LEU A 95 0.95 -0.03 11.96
N GLY A 96 0.36 1.14 12.20
CA GLY A 96 -0.52 1.81 11.24
C GLY A 96 0.20 2.13 9.93
N LEU A 97 1.42 2.65 9.99
CA LEU A 97 2.24 2.93 8.81
C LEU A 97 2.61 1.65 8.05
N PHE A 98 3.02 0.58 8.74
CA PHE A 98 3.34 -0.69 8.08
C PHE A 98 2.15 -1.26 7.32
N VAL A 99 0.99 -1.28 7.95
CA VAL A 99 -0.25 -1.74 7.32
C VAL A 99 -0.59 -0.84 6.12
N SER A 100 -0.54 0.47 6.31
CA SER A 100 -0.88 1.45 5.26
C SER A 100 0.03 1.32 4.04
N PHE A 101 1.34 1.24 4.24
CA PHE A 101 2.29 1.08 3.13
C PHE A 101 2.23 -0.31 2.50
N GLY A 102 2.03 -1.36 3.30
CA GLY A 102 1.80 -2.69 2.75
C GLY A 102 0.64 -2.71 1.76
N PHE A 103 -0.53 -2.16 2.14
CA PHE A 103 -1.68 -2.06 1.24
C PHE A 103 -1.49 -1.06 0.10
N THR A 104 -0.77 0.04 0.33
CA THR A 104 -0.48 1.03 -0.72
C THR A 104 0.32 0.41 -1.87
N PHE A 105 1.25 -0.48 -1.56
CA PHE A 105 2.04 -1.16 -2.57
C PHE A 105 1.24 -2.22 -3.36
N GLU A 106 0.02 -2.57 -2.94
CA GLU A 106 -0.91 -3.38 -3.73
C GLU A 106 -1.61 -2.57 -4.85
N ILE A 107 -1.57 -1.24 -4.84
CA ILE A 107 -2.23 -0.38 -5.84
C ILE A 107 -1.85 -0.76 -7.28
N PRO A 108 -0.57 -0.98 -7.65
CA PRO A 108 -0.21 -1.37 -9.00
C PRO A 108 -0.84 -2.70 -9.43
N VAL A 109 -0.86 -3.67 -8.51
CA VAL A 109 -1.45 -4.99 -8.78
C VAL A 109 -2.96 -4.88 -8.93
N ALA A 110 -3.62 -4.14 -8.05
CA ALA A 110 -5.06 -3.88 -8.14
C ALA A 110 -5.43 -3.17 -9.45
N THR A 111 -4.60 -2.23 -9.91
CA THR A 111 -4.79 -1.50 -11.16
C THR A 111 -4.71 -2.44 -12.37
N VAL A 112 -3.67 -3.28 -12.43
CA VAL A 112 -3.50 -4.29 -13.49
C VAL A 112 -4.66 -5.27 -13.48
N LEU A 113 -5.09 -5.71 -12.30
CA LEU A 113 -6.18 -6.65 -12.14
C LEU A 113 -7.51 -6.10 -12.68
N LEU A 114 -7.84 -4.83 -12.36
CA LEU A 114 -9.06 -4.18 -12.85
C LEU A 114 -9.10 -4.08 -14.37
N VAL A 115 -7.95 -3.86 -15.00
CA VAL A 115 -7.84 -3.83 -16.46
C VAL A 115 -7.98 -5.24 -17.04
N LEU A 116 -7.31 -6.26 -16.47
CA LEU A 116 -7.43 -7.65 -16.86
C LEU A 116 -8.86 -8.18 -16.78
N MET A 117 -9.59 -7.80 -15.74
CA MET A 117 -11.00 -8.19 -15.57
C MET A 117 -11.95 -7.45 -16.52
N GLY A 118 -11.46 -6.51 -17.33
CA GLY A 118 -12.29 -5.69 -18.21
C GLY A 118 -13.21 -4.71 -17.48
N VAL A 119 -12.99 -4.49 -16.18
CA VAL A 119 -13.79 -3.54 -15.37
C VAL A 119 -13.50 -2.10 -15.80
N THR A 120 -12.28 -1.84 -16.22
CA THR A 120 -11.83 -0.52 -16.69
C THR A 120 -10.73 -0.69 -17.74
N SER A 121 -10.45 0.39 -18.49
CA SER A 121 -9.32 0.45 -19.43
C SER A 121 -8.21 1.33 -18.89
N THR A 122 -7.00 1.16 -19.42
CA THR A 122 -5.87 2.04 -19.07
C THR A 122 -6.13 3.51 -19.42
N ALA A 123 -6.87 3.78 -20.50
CA ALA A 123 -7.29 5.13 -20.87
C ALA A 123 -8.25 5.74 -19.84
N ALA A 124 -9.27 4.98 -19.42
CA ALA A 124 -10.23 5.42 -18.40
C ALA A 124 -9.56 5.69 -17.04
N LEU A 125 -8.57 4.87 -16.67
CA LEU A 125 -7.78 5.10 -15.45
C LEU A 125 -6.94 6.37 -15.56
N ALA A 126 -6.35 6.61 -16.71
CA ALA A 126 -5.57 7.83 -16.96
C ALA A 126 -6.42 9.10 -16.87
N GLU A 127 -7.65 9.07 -17.36
CA GLU A 127 -8.60 10.21 -17.24
C GLU A 127 -8.98 10.47 -15.77
N LYS A 128 -9.04 9.43 -14.93
CA LYS A 128 -9.40 9.56 -13.52
C LYS A 128 -8.23 9.95 -12.59
N ARG A 129 -7.04 10.21 -13.13
CA ARG A 129 -5.86 10.64 -12.35
C ARG A 129 -6.15 11.73 -11.31
N PRO A 130 -6.79 12.86 -11.65
CA PRO A 130 -7.00 13.92 -10.68
C PRO A 130 -7.85 13.45 -9.49
N TRP A 131 -8.84 12.61 -9.74
CA TRP A 131 -9.69 12.04 -8.67
C TRP A 131 -8.92 11.08 -7.78
N ILE A 132 -8.04 10.26 -8.36
CA ILE A 132 -7.22 9.31 -7.61
C ILE A 132 -6.18 10.04 -6.77
N ILE A 133 -5.57 11.11 -7.29
CA ILE A 133 -4.67 11.95 -6.50
C ILE A 133 -5.40 12.51 -5.27
N VAL A 134 -6.59 13.05 -5.44
CA VAL A 134 -7.41 13.54 -4.32
C VAL A 134 -7.72 12.41 -3.33
N CYS A 135 -8.10 11.22 -3.80
CA CYS A 135 -8.33 10.07 -2.94
C CYS A 135 -7.07 9.66 -2.18
N CYS A 136 -5.89 9.66 -2.82
CA CYS A 136 -4.62 9.37 -2.15
C CYS A 136 -4.34 10.34 -1.01
N PHE A 137 -4.59 11.63 -1.21
CA PHE A 137 -4.43 12.63 -0.17
C PHE A 137 -5.45 12.48 0.96
N ILE A 138 -6.70 12.12 0.66
CA ILE A 138 -7.73 11.85 1.67
C ILE A 138 -7.34 10.62 2.51
N VAL A 139 -6.92 9.54 1.86
CA VAL A 139 -6.47 8.32 2.55
C VAL A 139 -5.25 8.62 3.41
N ALA A 140 -4.28 9.35 2.88
CA ALA A 140 -3.11 9.77 3.63
C ALA A 140 -3.48 10.60 4.87
N ALA A 141 -4.42 11.54 4.74
CA ALA A 141 -4.88 12.38 5.86
C ALA A 141 -5.58 11.58 6.97
N VAL A 142 -6.25 10.47 6.63
CA VAL A 142 -6.91 9.60 7.61
C VAL A 142 -5.89 8.70 8.33
N LEU A 143 -4.86 8.25 7.60
CA LEU A 143 -3.90 7.27 8.10
C LEU A 143 -2.70 7.87 8.83
N THR A 144 -2.38 9.14 8.55
CA THR A 144 -1.26 9.85 9.18
C THR A 144 -1.75 10.88 10.19
N PRO A 145 -0.93 11.25 11.19
CA PRO A 145 -1.18 12.42 11.99
C PRO A 145 -1.43 13.66 11.11
N PRO A 146 -2.19 14.66 11.58
CA PRO A 146 -2.56 15.84 10.78
C PRO A 146 -1.36 16.79 10.60
N ASP A 147 -0.31 16.31 9.93
CA ASP A 147 0.86 17.09 9.52
C ASP A 147 1.10 16.93 8.00
N ALA A 148 1.39 18.04 7.35
CA ALA A 148 1.53 18.11 5.90
C ALA A 148 2.69 17.24 5.38
N LEU A 149 3.75 17.05 6.17
CA LEU A 149 4.91 16.26 5.74
C LEU A 149 4.58 14.78 5.70
N SER A 150 4.03 14.22 6.78
CA SER A 150 3.65 12.79 6.84
C SER A 150 2.59 12.47 5.80
N GLN A 151 1.61 13.37 5.62
CA GLN A 151 0.59 13.22 4.58
C GLN A 151 1.20 13.18 3.18
N LEU A 152 2.13 14.09 2.87
CA LEU A 152 2.81 14.12 1.57
C LEU A 152 3.68 12.87 1.36
N MET A 153 4.39 12.43 2.40
CA MET A 153 5.23 11.23 2.37
C MET A 153 4.46 9.95 2.10
N LEU A 154 3.19 9.88 2.49
CA LEU A 154 2.32 8.74 2.16
C LEU A 154 1.64 8.95 0.79
N ALA A 155 1.09 10.13 0.51
CA ALA A 155 0.36 10.39 -0.72
C ALA A 155 1.24 10.33 -1.98
N ALA A 156 2.49 10.84 -1.93
CA ALA A 156 3.38 10.83 -3.09
C ALA A 156 3.73 9.41 -3.57
N PRO A 157 4.17 8.46 -2.72
CA PRO A 157 4.33 7.07 -3.13
C PRO A 157 3.05 6.43 -3.66
N MET A 158 1.88 6.72 -3.06
CA MET A 158 0.60 6.21 -3.56
C MET A 158 0.33 6.64 -4.99
N CYS A 159 0.53 7.92 -5.31
CA CYS A 159 0.37 8.44 -6.66
C CYS A 159 1.37 7.82 -7.64
N LEU A 160 2.64 7.67 -7.24
CA LEU A 160 3.67 7.03 -8.06
C LEU A 160 3.37 5.55 -8.35
N LEU A 161 2.91 4.82 -7.34
CA LEU A 161 2.52 3.43 -7.47
C LEU A 161 1.29 3.27 -8.38
N PHE A 162 0.35 4.21 -8.33
CA PHE A 162 -0.79 4.21 -9.25
C PHE A 162 -0.33 4.43 -10.70
N GLU A 163 0.59 5.38 -10.96
CA GLU A 163 1.17 5.59 -12.29
C GLU A 163 1.94 4.35 -12.78
N ALA A 164 2.69 3.72 -11.90
CA ALA A 164 3.34 2.45 -12.21
C ALA A 164 2.30 1.37 -12.57
N GLY A 165 1.18 1.30 -11.87
CA GLY A 165 0.07 0.40 -12.17
C GLY A 165 -0.50 0.63 -13.57
N ILE A 166 -0.76 1.88 -13.95
CA ILE A 166 -1.20 2.23 -15.31
C ILE A 166 -0.15 1.82 -16.35
N PHE A 167 1.12 2.06 -16.06
CA PHE A 167 2.20 1.69 -16.98
C PHE A 167 2.25 0.17 -17.22
N PHE A 168 2.19 -0.64 -16.17
CA PHE A 168 2.16 -2.09 -16.29
C PHE A 168 0.88 -2.58 -16.97
N SER A 169 -0.27 -1.99 -16.69
CA SER A 169 -1.55 -2.34 -17.31
C SER A 169 -1.51 -2.17 -18.84
N ARG A 170 -0.82 -1.15 -19.35
CA ARG A 170 -0.64 -0.94 -20.81
C ARG A 170 0.09 -2.09 -21.49
N PHE A 171 1.06 -2.72 -20.82
CA PHE A 171 1.75 -3.87 -21.38
C PHE A 171 0.85 -5.09 -21.48
N VAL A 172 -0.04 -5.25 -20.52
CA VAL A 172 -0.98 -6.37 -20.48
C VAL A 172 -2.07 -6.17 -21.55
N GLU A 173 -2.67 -4.98 -21.61
CA GLU A 173 -3.71 -4.62 -22.58
C GLU A 173 -3.22 -4.79 -24.04
N ARG A 174 -2.01 -4.33 -24.36
CA ARG A 174 -1.39 -4.51 -25.70
C ARG A 174 -1.17 -5.98 -26.07
N ARG A 175 -1.01 -6.84 -25.11
CA ARG A 175 -0.76 -8.27 -25.34
C ARG A 175 -2.03 -9.01 -25.71
N ASP A 176 -3.17 -8.54 -25.23
CA ASP A 176 -4.49 -9.09 -25.56
C ASP A 176 -4.93 -8.63 -26.95
N ASP A 177 -4.69 -7.37 -27.33
CA ASP A 177 -4.98 -6.83 -28.68
C ASP A 177 -4.14 -7.51 -29.77
N ALA A 178 -2.93 -7.98 -29.45
CA ALA A 178 -2.04 -8.67 -30.39
C ALA A 178 -2.37 -10.17 -30.54
N ALA A 179 -3.26 -10.72 -29.71
CA ALA A 179 -3.64 -12.13 -29.71
C ALA A 179 -5.01 -12.40 -30.36
N VAL A 180 -5.68 -11.34 -30.87
CA VAL A 180 -6.92 -11.37 -31.66
C VAL A 180 -6.57 -11.22 -33.13
#